data_6ba2e5a8aab1272f315437ca29709f28
#
_entry.id   6ba2e5a8aab1272f315437ca29709f28
#
_cell.length_a   1.000
_cell.length_b   1.000
_cell.length_c   1.000
_cell.angle_alpha   90.00
_cell.angle_beta   90.00
_cell.angle_gamma   90.00
#
_symmetry.space_group_name_H-M   'P 1'
#
loop_
_entity.id
_entity.type
_entity.pdbx_description
1 polymer ?
#
loop_
_entity_poly.entity_id
_entity_poly.type
_entity_poly.pdbx_seq_one_letter_code
_entity_poly.pdbx_strand_id
1 'polypeptide(L)'
;MYCDIIEIVFKGDQGNMVEYIKSIVYGIIQGLTEFLPVSSSGHLAVFQNIFGSVGVPEVTFTLLLHVGTLAAVLVVYYKDVIDIIKSFFSVIKKLFTGKFKFASLNDGEKFFCLLFIALIPLILGAVLENAVEFLSGYTFAVGILWLINGVIFVLSENAAVKQKEFEAIKPLDAFKVGFFQLFAILPGISRSGMTITGGVLHGFKREFAVKFSFILSIPAILGSTLITLLKDWNEISFDSSLGIILAGVVASFISGLLAIKLLQYISQKHNFKVFAYYCFAAGVFAIAFDVITKIIL
;
A
#
# COMPACT_ATOMS: atom_id res chain seq x y z
N MET A 1 19.28 -23.07 -3.78
CA MET A 1 20.50 -23.20 -4.61
C MET A 1 21.13 -21.85 -4.95
N TYR A 2 20.41 -20.82 -5.46
CA TYR A 2 21.02 -19.46 -5.61
C TYR A 2 21.23 -18.75 -4.27
N CYS A 3 20.32 -18.89 -3.29
CA CYS A 3 20.55 -18.41 -1.93
C CYS A 3 21.79 -19.05 -1.29
N ASP A 4 21.99 -20.35 -1.48
CA ASP A 4 23.12 -21.09 -0.90
C ASP A 4 24.46 -20.62 -1.45
N ILE A 5 24.52 -20.23 -2.71
CA ILE A 5 25.75 -19.71 -3.34
C ILE A 5 26.09 -18.31 -2.82
N ILE A 6 25.10 -17.46 -2.60
CA ILE A 6 25.29 -16.10 -2.02
C ILE A 6 25.68 -16.21 -0.54
N GLU A 7 25.07 -17.13 0.23
CA GLU A 7 25.46 -17.38 1.62
C GLU A 7 26.88 -17.94 1.77
N ILE A 8 27.34 -18.81 0.86
CA ILE A 8 28.71 -19.39 0.90
C ILE A 8 29.77 -18.34 0.62
N VAL A 9 29.51 -17.37 -0.23
CA VAL A 9 30.49 -16.31 -0.60
C VAL A 9 30.67 -15.27 0.51
N PHE A 10 29.70 -15.11 1.44
CA PHE A 10 29.68 -14.01 2.41
C PHE A 10 29.69 -14.46 3.89
N LYS A 11 30.18 -15.64 4.23
CA LYS A 11 30.34 -16.12 5.62
C LYS A 11 31.46 -15.38 6.35
N GLY A 12 31.08 -14.52 7.30
CA GLY A 12 31.98 -13.80 8.21
C GLY A 12 31.34 -12.49 8.66
N ASP A 13 32.12 -11.56 9.17
CA ASP A 13 31.70 -10.19 9.57
C ASP A 13 31.00 -9.42 8.43
N GLN A 14 31.14 -9.90 7.20
CA GLN A 14 30.45 -9.43 6.01
C GLN A 14 28.94 -9.86 5.95
N GLY A 15 28.52 -10.93 6.65
CA GLY A 15 27.14 -11.37 6.67
C GLY A 15 26.17 -10.28 7.20
N ASN A 16 26.59 -9.61 8.26
CA ASN A 16 25.82 -8.50 8.83
C ASN A 16 25.67 -7.32 7.84
N MET A 17 26.71 -7.00 7.07
CA MET A 17 26.67 -5.92 6.08
C MET A 17 25.69 -6.21 4.94
N VAL A 18 25.64 -7.45 4.45
CA VAL A 18 24.68 -7.87 3.40
C VAL A 18 23.25 -7.73 3.89
N GLU A 19 22.96 -8.14 5.13
CA GLU A 19 21.63 -8.02 5.73
C GLU A 19 21.23 -6.55 5.92
N TYR A 20 22.15 -5.66 6.32
CA TYR A 20 21.88 -4.22 6.36
C TYR A 20 21.54 -3.65 4.98
N ILE A 21 22.30 -4.03 3.95
CA ILE A 21 22.08 -3.57 2.57
C ILE A 21 20.71 -4.06 2.08
N LYS A 22 20.38 -5.34 2.26
CA LYS A 22 19.06 -5.91 1.92
C LYS A 22 17.96 -5.15 2.65
N SER A 23 18.10 -4.92 3.94
CA SER A 23 17.12 -4.21 4.77
C SER A 23 16.86 -2.79 4.24
N ILE A 24 17.92 -2.04 3.92
CA ILE A 24 17.79 -0.70 3.34
C ILE A 24 17.09 -0.76 1.97
N VAL A 25 17.48 -1.71 1.11
CA VAL A 25 16.87 -1.88 -0.22
C VAL A 25 15.39 -2.20 -0.10
N TYR A 26 15.00 -3.15 0.75
CA TYR A 26 13.61 -3.47 1.01
C TYR A 26 12.83 -2.29 1.62
N GLY A 27 13.47 -1.53 2.51
CA GLY A 27 12.89 -0.30 3.03
C GLY A 27 12.63 0.74 1.95
N ILE A 28 13.59 0.96 1.05
CA ILE A 28 13.41 1.88 -0.09
C ILE A 28 12.29 1.39 -1.02
N ILE A 29 12.27 0.09 -1.35
CA ILE A 29 11.22 -0.51 -2.17
C ILE A 29 9.87 -0.30 -1.51
N GLN A 30 9.71 -0.67 -0.24
CA GLN A 30 8.47 -0.49 0.49
C GLN A 30 8.01 0.97 0.49
N GLY A 31 8.89 1.90 0.87
CA GLY A 31 8.53 3.31 0.97
C GLY A 31 8.12 3.93 -0.36
N LEU A 32 8.84 3.62 -1.44
CA LEU A 32 8.47 4.11 -2.78
C LEU A 32 7.17 3.50 -3.26
N THR A 33 7.03 2.19 -3.17
CA THR A 33 5.93 1.46 -3.83
C THR A 33 4.65 1.41 -3.00
N GLU A 34 4.68 1.77 -1.72
CA GLU A 34 3.49 1.86 -0.86
C GLU A 34 2.56 2.98 -1.30
N PHE A 35 3.12 4.12 -1.69
CA PHE A 35 2.36 5.30 -2.09
C PHE A 35 2.24 5.45 -3.60
N LEU A 36 3.29 5.09 -4.34
CA LEU A 36 3.18 5.03 -5.80
C LEU A 36 2.22 3.89 -6.21
N PRO A 37 1.42 4.10 -7.23
CA PRO A 37 0.38 3.13 -7.59
C PRO A 37 0.96 1.91 -8.36
N VAL A 38 1.92 1.18 -7.74
CA VAL A 38 2.67 0.09 -8.38
C VAL A 38 2.74 -1.22 -7.56
N SER A 39 2.08 -1.27 -6.39
CA SER A 39 1.99 -2.43 -5.48
C SER A 39 3.27 -2.73 -4.69
N SER A 40 3.32 -2.32 -3.42
CA SER A 40 4.41 -2.64 -2.50
C SER A 40 4.49 -4.14 -2.19
N SER A 41 3.35 -4.78 -1.91
CA SER A 41 3.29 -6.22 -1.63
C SER A 41 3.81 -7.07 -2.80
N GLY A 42 3.49 -6.69 -4.05
CA GLY A 42 4.03 -7.37 -5.23
C GLY A 42 5.55 -7.23 -5.34
N HIS A 43 6.09 -6.04 -5.11
CA HIS A 43 7.54 -5.82 -5.14
C HIS A 43 8.26 -6.60 -4.05
N LEU A 44 7.79 -6.50 -2.79
CA LEU A 44 8.40 -7.25 -1.70
C LEU A 44 8.36 -8.75 -1.96
N ALA A 45 7.21 -9.31 -2.37
CA ALA A 45 7.08 -10.73 -2.67
C ALA A 45 8.07 -11.18 -3.77
N VAL A 46 8.16 -10.45 -4.89
CA VAL A 46 9.11 -10.79 -5.97
C VAL A 46 10.56 -10.67 -5.51
N PHE A 47 10.91 -9.60 -4.79
CA PHE A 47 12.28 -9.43 -4.29
C PHE A 47 12.64 -10.48 -3.24
N GLN A 48 11.73 -10.84 -2.34
CA GLN A 48 11.93 -11.91 -1.37
C GLN A 48 12.07 -13.28 -2.04
N ASN A 49 11.27 -13.56 -3.06
CA ASN A 49 11.39 -14.81 -3.84
C ASN A 49 12.74 -14.92 -4.58
N ILE A 50 13.33 -13.78 -5.00
CA ILE A 50 14.59 -13.74 -5.74
C ILE A 50 15.81 -13.70 -4.81
N PHE A 51 15.80 -12.82 -3.80
CA PHE A 51 16.98 -12.50 -2.97
C PHE A 51 16.90 -13.07 -1.56
N GLY A 52 15.79 -13.71 -1.20
CA GLY A 52 15.54 -14.23 0.14
C GLY A 52 15.18 -13.17 1.16
N SER A 53 14.80 -13.60 2.37
CA SER A 53 14.49 -12.72 3.49
C SER A 53 15.75 -12.05 4.06
N VAL A 54 15.55 -11.04 4.87
CA VAL A 54 16.57 -10.43 5.74
C VAL A 54 16.61 -11.27 7.01
N GLY A 55 17.75 -11.48 7.64
CA GLY A 55 17.93 -12.32 8.84
C GLY A 55 17.00 -12.00 10.06
N VAL A 56 15.77 -11.59 9.77
CA VAL A 56 14.65 -11.27 10.67
C VAL A 56 13.41 -12.01 10.14
N PRO A 57 12.50 -12.50 11.00
CA PRO A 57 11.24 -13.09 10.55
C PRO A 57 10.50 -12.16 9.58
N GLU A 58 10.06 -12.70 8.47
CA GLU A 58 9.50 -11.94 7.35
C GLU A 58 8.28 -11.10 7.77
N VAL A 59 7.41 -11.69 8.58
CA VAL A 59 6.22 -11.01 9.13
C VAL A 59 6.63 -9.79 9.94
N THR A 60 7.60 -9.95 10.87
CA THR A 60 8.11 -8.85 11.71
C THR A 60 8.70 -7.73 10.87
N PHE A 61 9.56 -8.10 9.89
CA PHE A 61 10.24 -7.12 9.06
C PHE A 61 9.26 -6.34 8.19
N THR A 62 8.37 -7.02 7.48
CA THR A 62 7.37 -6.40 6.61
C THR A 62 6.42 -5.48 7.39
N LEU A 63 5.96 -5.93 8.57
CA LEU A 63 5.13 -5.12 9.46
C LEU A 63 5.84 -3.82 9.84
N LEU A 64 7.11 -3.88 10.22
CA LEU A 64 7.86 -2.70 10.65
C LEU A 64 8.19 -1.75 9.49
N LEU A 65 8.40 -2.26 8.28
CA LEU A 65 8.50 -1.42 7.08
C LEU A 65 7.21 -0.62 6.84
N HIS A 66 6.03 -1.22 7.07
CA HIS A 66 4.74 -0.51 6.99
C HIS A 66 4.61 0.57 8.09
N VAL A 67 5.16 0.35 9.29
CA VAL A 67 5.24 1.40 10.32
C VAL A 67 6.06 2.59 9.83
N GLY A 68 7.17 2.36 9.11
CA GLY A 68 7.96 3.41 8.47
C GLY A 68 7.14 4.25 7.49
N THR A 69 6.40 3.60 6.57
CA THR A 69 5.52 4.31 5.63
C THR A 69 4.34 4.99 6.33
N LEU A 70 3.76 4.37 7.35
CA LEU A 70 2.72 4.98 8.17
C LEU A 70 3.23 6.29 8.82
N ALA A 71 4.43 6.29 9.37
CA ALA A 71 5.05 7.50 9.91
C ALA A 71 5.19 8.58 8.84
N ALA A 72 5.57 8.22 7.60
CA ALA A 72 5.70 9.16 6.50
C ALA A 72 4.37 9.87 6.16
N VAL A 73 3.27 9.12 6.04
CA VAL A 73 1.97 9.72 5.75
C VAL A 73 1.44 10.55 6.92
N LEU A 74 1.66 10.12 8.15
CA LEU A 74 1.30 10.90 9.35
C LEU A 74 2.03 12.24 9.41
N VAL A 75 3.32 12.27 9.06
CA VAL A 75 4.12 13.51 9.03
C VAL A 75 3.61 14.46 7.93
N VAL A 76 3.33 13.96 6.72
CA VAL A 76 2.88 14.81 5.62
C VAL A 76 1.48 15.36 5.85
N TYR A 77 0.57 14.54 6.39
CA TYR A 77 -0.84 14.89 6.56
C TYR A 77 -1.24 15.13 8.03
N TYR A 78 -0.29 15.52 8.90
CA TYR A 78 -0.55 15.66 10.33
C TYR A 78 -1.74 16.56 10.68
N LYS A 79 -1.95 17.66 9.91
CA LYS A 79 -3.09 18.57 10.11
C LYS A 79 -4.42 17.88 9.80
N ASP A 80 -4.47 17.18 8.66
CA ASP A 80 -5.64 16.40 8.27
C ASP A 80 -5.96 15.30 9.29
N VAL A 81 -4.94 14.64 9.82
CA VAL A 81 -5.10 13.61 10.86
C VAL A 81 -5.69 14.19 12.14
N ILE A 82 -5.20 15.34 12.60
CA ILE A 82 -5.76 16.04 13.76
C ILE A 82 -7.24 16.41 13.52
N ASP A 83 -7.56 16.90 12.34
CA ASP A 83 -8.94 17.28 12.00
C ASP A 83 -9.86 16.07 11.89
N ILE A 84 -9.37 14.91 11.39
CA ILE A 84 -10.10 13.65 11.39
C ILE A 84 -10.36 13.17 12.82
N ILE A 85 -9.39 13.26 13.72
CA ILE A 85 -9.57 12.87 15.14
C ILE A 85 -10.64 13.75 15.80
N LYS A 86 -10.60 15.08 15.60
CA LYS A 86 -11.63 15.98 16.09
C LYS A 86 -13.01 15.66 15.52
N SER A 87 -13.05 15.37 14.21
CA SER A 87 -14.28 15.02 13.49
C SER A 87 -14.86 13.70 13.98
N PHE A 88 -14.04 12.71 14.31
CA PHE A 88 -14.47 11.47 14.95
C PHE A 88 -15.28 11.73 16.22
N PHE A 89 -14.71 12.49 17.17
CA PHE A 89 -15.43 12.80 18.43
C PHE A 89 -16.69 13.61 18.19
N SER A 90 -16.68 14.54 17.23
CA SER A 90 -17.85 15.34 16.87
C SER A 90 -18.98 14.49 16.26
N VAL A 91 -18.64 13.59 15.32
CA VAL A 91 -19.60 12.66 14.68
C VAL A 91 -20.20 11.72 15.73
N ILE A 92 -19.36 11.13 16.59
CA ILE A 92 -19.82 10.26 17.69
C ILE A 92 -20.80 11.02 18.60
N LYS A 93 -20.46 12.24 19.01
CA LYS A 93 -21.39 13.08 19.81
C LYS A 93 -22.72 13.32 19.09
N LYS A 94 -22.69 13.61 17.78
CA LYS A 94 -23.92 13.81 16.99
C LYS A 94 -24.75 12.53 16.89
N LEU A 95 -24.13 11.36 16.75
CA LEU A 95 -24.82 10.06 16.75
C LEU A 95 -25.53 9.82 18.08
N PHE A 96 -24.86 9.98 19.21
CA PHE A 96 -25.46 9.77 20.54
C PHE A 96 -26.54 10.79 20.92
N THR A 97 -26.46 12.02 20.36
CA THR A 97 -27.47 13.06 20.61
C THR A 97 -28.62 13.08 19.60
N GLY A 98 -28.67 12.12 18.67
CA GLY A 98 -29.70 12.06 17.61
C GLY A 98 -29.65 13.21 16.59
N LYS A 99 -28.55 13.97 16.57
CA LYS A 99 -28.37 15.14 15.68
C LYS A 99 -27.59 14.82 14.40
N PHE A 100 -27.27 13.54 14.17
CA PHE A 100 -26.55 13.13 12.97
C PHE A 100 -27.41 13.24 11.72
N LYS A 101 -26.98 14.10 10.78
CA LYS A 101 -27.53 14.19 9.43
C LYS A 101 -26.35 14.42 8.48
N PHE A 102 -26.12 13.53 7.52
CA PHE A 102 -24.99 13.61 6.61
C PHE A 102 -24.93 14.95 5.85
N ALA A 103 -26.09 15.48 5.45
CA ALA A 103 -26.20 16.76 4.75
C ALA A 103 -25.82 17.99 5.59
N SER A 104 -25.79 17.87 6.92
CA SER A 104 -25.44 18.98 7.83
C SER A 104 -24.06 18.84 8.46
N LEU A 105 -23.26 17.89 8.01
CA LEU A 105 -21.89 17.72 8.45
C LEU A 105 -21.00 18.82 7.85
N ASN A 106 -20.04 19.30 8.64
CA ASN A 106 -18.96 20.13 8.09
C ASN A 106 -17.99 19.28 7.26
N ASP A 107 -17.07 19.92 6.54
CA ASP A 107 -16.16 19.26 5.61
C ASP A 107 -15.29 18.19 6.28
N GLY A 108 -14.77 18.47 7.48
CA GLY A 108 -13.97 17.50 8.24
C GLY A 108 -14.78 16.28 8.67
N GLU A 109 -15.99 16.48 9.20
CA GLU A 109 -16.91 15.42 9.59
C GLU A 109 -17.35 14.58 8.39
N LYS A 110 -17.65 15.26 7.27
CA LYS A 110 -17.99 14.59 6.01
C LYS A 110 -16.82 13.76 5.50
N PHE A 111 -15.61 14.32 5.49
CA PHE A 111 -14.41 13.63 5.06
C PHE A 111 -14.13 12.38 5.94
N PHE A 112 -14.24 12.53 7.27
CA PHE A 112 -14.15 11.38 8.19
C PHE A 112 -15.19 10.29 7.85
N CYS A 113 -16.47 10.66 7.66
CA CYS A 113 -17.50 9.69 7.32
C CYS A 113 -17.22 8.99 5.98
N LEU A 114 -16.73 9.70 4.98
CA LEU A 114 -16.39 9.13 3.68
C LEU A 114 -15.21 8.13 3.80
N LEU A 115 -14.18 8.45 4.59
CA LEU A 115 -13.06 7.54 4.87
C LEU A 115 -13.55 6.26 5.56
N PHE A 116 -14.39 6.40 6.59
CA PHE A 116 -14.93 5.25 7.31
C PHE A 116 -15.77 4.34 6.42
N ILE A 117 -16.62 4.93 5.57
CA ILE A 117 -17.45 4.19 4.60
C ILE A 117 -16.58 3.45 3.58
N ALA A 118 -15.46 4.05 3.15
CA ALA A 118 -14.53 3.41 2.24
C ALA A 118 -13.75 2.22 2.86
N LEU A 119 -13.72 2.11 4.19
CA LEU A 119 -13.12 0.94 4.87
C LEU A 119 -14.08 -0.26 4.94
N ILE A 120 -15.38 -0.06 4.84
CA ILE A 120 -16.37 -1.12 5.02
C ILE A 120 -16.15 -2.32 4.08
N PRO A 121 -15.92 -2.14 2.76
CA PRO A 121 -15.67 -3.28 1.88
C PRO A 121 -14.43 -4.08 2.24
N LEU A 122 -13.43 -3.46 2.88
CA LEU A 122 -12.19 -4.12 3.25
C LEU A 122 -12.38 -5.25 4.28
N ILE A 123 -13.49 -5.19 5.06
CA ILE A 123 -13.86 -6.26 6.00
C ILE A 123 -14.02 -7.61 5.27
N LEU A 124 -14.50 -7.58 4.02
CA LEU A 124 -14.60 -8.77 3.18
C LEU A 124 -13.24 -9.33 2.75
N GLY A 125 -12.16 -8.58 2.94
CA GLY A 125 -10.81 -8.98 2.60
C GLY A 125 -10.31 -10.21 3.36
N ALA A 126 -10.81 -10.44 4.57
CA ALA A 126 -10.48 -11.63 5.35
C ALA A 126 -10.83 -12.95 4.62
N VAL A 127 -11.82 -12.93 3.74
CA VAL A 127 -12.19 -14.11 2.92
C VAL A 127 -11.13 -14.41 1.84
N LEU A 128 -10.33 -13.41 1.45
CA LEU A 128 -9.31 -13.52 0.41
C LEU A 128 -7.92 -13.86 0.95
N GLU A 129 -7.75 -13.98 2.26
CA GLU A 129 -6.44 -14.17 2.91
C GLU A 129 -5.67 -15.37 2.35
N ASN A 130 -6.32 -16.56 2.26
CA ASN A 130 -5.68 -17.75 1.70
C ASN A 130 -5.25 -17.57 0.24
N ALA A 131 -6.02 -16.81 -0.54
CA ALA A 131 -5.66 -16.51 -1.93
C ALA A 131 -4.47 -15.55 -2.01
N VAL A 132 -4.38 -14.59 -1.08
CA VAL A 132 -3.25 -13.65 -0.99
C VAL A 132 -1.97 -14.39 -0.67
N GLU A 133 -1.99 -15.24 0.36
CA GLU A 133 -0.84 -16.06 0.77
C GLU A 133 -0.37 -16.96 -0.38
N PHE A 134 -1.30 -17.71 -0.98
CA PHE A 134 -1.00 -18.58 -2.13
C PHE A 134 -0.37 -17.80 -3.29
N LEU A 135 -0.96 -16.67 -3.71
CA LEU A 135 -0.49 -15.91 -4.87
C LEU A 135 0.84 -15.21 -4.61
N SER A 136 1.13 -14.80 -3.37
CA SER A 136 2.40 -14.15 -2.99
C SER A 136 3.60 -15.08 -3.18
N GLY A 137 3.41 -16.39 -3.02
CA GLY A 137 4.46 -17.40 -3.24
C GLY A 137 4.86 -17.59 -4.71
N TYR A 138 4.08 -17.05 -5.67
CA TYR A 138 4.33 -17.26 -7.09
C TYR A 138 4.63 -15.96 -7.82
N THR A 139 5.89 -15.74 -8.17
CA THR A 139 6.35 -14.57 -8.93
C THR A 139 5.58 -14.39 -10.24
N PHE A 140 5.24 -15.50 -10.93
CA PHE A 140 4.41 -15.49 -12.14
C PHE A 140 3.02 -14.89 -11.90
N ALA A 141 2.35 -15.27 -10.79
CA ALA A 141 1.02 -14.77 -10.44
C ALA A 141 1.06 -13.27 -10.14
N VAL A 142 2.05 -12.82 -9.37
CA VAL A 142 2.28 -11.40 -9.10
C VAL A 142 2.49 -10.61 -10.39
N GLY A 143 3.25 -11.18 -11.34
CA GLY A 143 3.47 -10.59 -12.66
C GLY A 143 2.17 -10.39 -13.45
N ILE A 144 1.28 -11.39 -13.47
CA ILE A 144 -0.05 -11.26 -14.11
C ILE A 144 -0.87 -10.15 -13.42
N LEU A 145 -0.87 -10.08 -12.09
CA LEU A 145 -1.62 -9.08 -11.35
C LEU A 145 -1.07 -7.66 -11.61
N TRP A 146 0.25 -7.49 -11.82
CA TRP A 146 0.81 -6.22 -12.29
C TRP A 146 0.30 -5.84 -13.69
N LEU A 147 0.22 -6.79 -14.63
CA LEU A 147 -0.34 -6.52 -15.96
C LEU A 147 -1.79 -6.06 -15.87
N ILE A 148 -2.60 -6.73 -15.03
CA ILE A 148 -3.99 -6.34 -14.76
C ILE A 148 -4.06 -4.92 -14.17
N ASN A 149 -3.21 -4.61 -13.20
CA ASN A 149 -3.11 -3.29 -12.59
C ASN A 149 -2.80 -2.21 -13.65
N GLY A 150 -1.86 -2.48 -14.56
CA GLY A 150 -1.53 -1.61 -15.68
C GLY A 150 -2.72 -1.36 -16.61
N VAL A 151 -3.48 -2.40 -16.96
CA VAL A 151 -4.71 -2.28 -17.78
C VAL A 151 -5.74 -1.40 -17.10
N ILE A 152 -5.98 -1.60 -15.78
CA ILE A 152 -6.92 -0.80 -14.98
C ILE A 152 -6.53 0.69 -15.04
N PHE A 153 -5.25 1.03 -14.94
CA PHE A 153 -4.79 2.42 -15.06
C PHE A 153 -5.05 3.02 -16.43
N VAL A 154 -4.75 2.29 -17.51
CA VAL A 154 -5.02 2.77 -18.87
C VAL A 154 -6.52 3.02 -19.05
N LEU A 155 -7.36 2.10 -18.61
CA LEU A 155 -8.81 2.24 -18.73
C LEU A 155 -9.33 3.43 -17.90
N SER A 156 -8.83 3.63 -16.69
CA SER A 156 -9.24 4.75 -15.84
C SER A 156 -8.86 6.12 -16.40
N GLU A 157 -7.66 6.23 -16.97
CA GLU A 157 -7.19 7.48 -17.57
C GLU A 157 -7.91 7.85 -18.88
N ASN A 158 -8.45 6.86 -19.57
CA ASN A 158 -9.21 7.07 -20.80
C ASN A 158 -10.72 7.30 -20.51
N ALA A 159 -11.17 7.10 -19.28
CA ALA A 159 -12.56 7.30 -18.90
C ALA A 159 -12.89 8.80 -18.77
N ALA A 160 -13.82 9.28 -19.58
CA ALA A 160 -14.33 10.65 -19.49
C ALA A 160 -15.34 10.77 -18.34
N VAL A 161 -14.87 11.05 -17.13
CA VAL A 161 -15.71 11.21 -15.95
C VAL A 161 -15.83 12.68 -15.56
N LYS A 162 -17.08 13.14 -15.36
CA LYS A 162 -17.33 14.49 -14.86
C LYS A 162 -16.87 14.61 -13.41
N GLN A 163 -15.96 15.53 -13.16
CA GLN A 163 -15.47 15.81 -11.81
C GLN A 163 -16.55 16.45 -10.94
N LYS A 164 -16.55 16.08 -9.67
CA LYS A 164 -17.43 16.60 -8.63
C LYS A 164 -16.65 17.53 -7.69
N GLU A 165 -17.29 18.57 -7.22
CA GLU A 165 -16.80 19.30 -6.05
C GLU A 165 -16.97 18.45 -4.79
N PHE A 166 -16.21 18.75 -3.74
CA PHE A 166 -16.21 17.94 -2.51
C PHE A 166 -17.61 17.79 -1.90
N GLU A 167 -18.40 18.86 -1.95
CA GLU A 167 -19.76 18.90 -1.41
C GLU A 167 -20.72 17.95 -2.14
N ALA A 168 -20.44 17.66 -3.42
CA ALA A 168 -21.25 16.75 -4.25
C ALA A 168 -20.86 15.29 -4.10
N ILE A 169 -19.77 14.96 -3.40
CA ILE A 169 -19.34 13.57 -3.13
C ILE A 169 -20.32 12.94 -2.14
N LYS A 170 -20.83 11.75 -2.51
CA LYS A 170 -21.82 11.01 -1.74
C LYS A 170 -21.19 9.82 -1.01
N PRO A 171 -21.81 9.30 0.06
CA PRO A 171 -21.39 8.07 0.73
C PRO A 171 -21.17 6.89 -0.21
N LEU A 172 -22.03 6.74 -1.21
CA LEU A 172 -21.93 5.68 -2.21
C LEU A 172 -20.66 5.79 -3.08
N ASP A 173 -20.19 7.02 -3.36
CA ASP A 173 -18.95 7.21 -4.10
C ASP A 173 -17.76 6.70 -3.29
N ALA A 174 -17.71 6.99 -1.98
CA ALA A 174 -16.68 6.50 -1.06
C ALA A 174 -16.76 4.97 -0.88
N PHE A 175 -17.95 4.40 -0.75
CA PHE A 175 -18.15 2.95 -0.69
C PHE A 175 -17.58 2.26 -1.93
N LYS A 176 -17.80 2.82 -3.11
CA LYS A 176 -17.24 2.30 -4.36
C LYS A 176 -15.70 2.38 -4.39
N VAL A 177 -15.11 3.46 -3.87
CA VAL A 177 -13.65 3.54 -3.69
C VAL A 177 -13.15 2.41 -2.80
N GLY A 178 -13.84 2.15 -1.70
CA GLY A 178 -13.55 1.00 -0.82
C GLY A 178 -13.71 -0.36 -1.50
N PHE A 179 -14.68 -0.49 -2.39
CA PHE A 179 -14.84 -1.71 -3.19
C PHE A 179 -13.67 -1.93 -4.15
N PHE A 180 -13.14 -0.86 -4.77
CA PHE A 180 -11.89 -0.94 -5.52
C PHE A 180 -10.72 -1.35 -4.61
N GLN A 181 -10.65 -0.81 -3.39
CA GLN A 181 -9.60 -1.16 -2.42
C GLN A 181 -9.63 -2.65 -2.05
N LEU A 182 -10.78 -3.32 -2.04
CA LEU A 182 -10.91 -4.75 -1.75
C LEU A 182 -10.05 -5.60 -2.69
N PHE A 183 -10.01 -5.28 -3.99
CA PHE A 183 -9.18 -6.02 -4.95
C PHE A 183 -7.68 -5.80 -4.75
N ALA A 184 -7.32 -4.71 -4.10
CA ALA A 184 -5.92 -4.37 -3.85
C ALA A 184 -5.28 -5.15 -2.68
N ILE A 185 -5.99 -6.10 -2.08
CA ILE A 185 -5.43 -7.09 -1.17
C ILE A 185 -4.53 -8.06 -1.93
N LEU A 186 -4.83 -8.33 -3.22
CA LEU A 186 -4.06 -9.26 -4.05
C LEU A 186 -2.65 -8.71 -4.33
N PRO A 187 -1.59 -9.54 -4.19
CA PRO A 187 -0.20 -9.12 -4.40
C PRO A 187 0.04 -8.78 -5.87
N GLY A 188 0.53 -7.58 -6.15
CA GLY A 188 0.65 -7.05 -7.53
C GLY A 188 -0.45 -6.05 -7.90
N ILE A 189 -1.60 -6.06 -7.22
CA ILE A 189 -2.58 -4.99 -7.33
C ILE A 189 -2.24 -3.89 -6.33
N SER A 190 -2.11 -2.66 -6.81
CA SER A 190 -1.76 -1.52 -5.97
C SER A 190 -2.96 -1.00 -5.18
N ARG A 191 -2.84 -0.92 -3.84
CA ARG A 191 -3.86 -0.34 -2.99
C ARG A 191 -4.07 1.15 -3.29
N SER A 192 -2.99 1.94 -3.35
CA SER A 192 -3.04 3.35 -3.72
C SER A 192 -3.59 3.53 -5.13
N GLY A 193 -3.17 2.68 -6.07
CA GLY A 193 -3.67 2.67 -7.44
C GLY A 193 -5.16 2.43 -7.53
N MET A 194 -5.68 1.42 -6.86
CA MET A 194 -7.11 1.08 -6.89
C MET A 194 -7.96 2.15 -6.22
N THR A 195 -7.54 2.70 -5.09
CA THR A 195 -8.31 3.76 -4.41
C THR A 195 -8.29 5.08 -5.18
N ILE A 196 -7.18 5.46 -5.80
CA ILE A 196 -7.10 6.63 -6.67
C ILE A 196 -7.96 6.43 -7.91
N THR A 197 -7.81 5.29 -8.60
CA THR A 197 -8.63 4.93 -9.78
C THR A 197 -10.11 4.91 -9.44
N GLY A 198 -10.49 4.26 -8.33
CA GLY A 198 -11.87 4.24 -7.85
C GLY A 198 -12.41 5.65 -7.60
N GLY A 199 -11.60 6.52 -6.96
CA GLY A 199 -11.98 7.92 -6.74
C GLY A 199 -12.21 8.68 -8.05
N VAL A 200 -11.25 8.63 -8.97
CA VAL A 200 -11.33 9.32 -10.27
C VAL A 200 -12.53 8.82 -11.09
N LEU A 201 -12.76 7.51 -11.17
CA LEU A 201 -13.89 6.92 -11.89
C LEU A 201 -15.26 7.30 -11.29
N HIS A 202 -15.30 7.69 -10.00
CA HIS A 202 -16.52 8.13 -9.33
C HIS A 202 -16.61 9.65 -9.16
N GLY A 203 -15.75 10.38 -9.88
CA GLY A 203 -15.81 11.82 -10.03
C GLY A 203 -14.96 12.61 -9.03
N PHE A 204 -14.09 11.99 -8.25
CA PHE A 204 -13.14 12.74 -7.43
C PHE A 204 -12.17 13.50 -8.35
N LYS A 205 -11.86 14.74 -8.00
CA LYS A 205 -10.73 15.45 -8.61
C LYS A 205 -9.45 14.65 -8.33
N ARG A 206 -8.52 14.57 -9.28
CA ARG A 206 -7.32 13.71 -9.18
C ARG A 206 -6.50 13.99 -7.91
N GLU A 207 -6.29 15.27 -7.59
CA GLU A 207 -5.57 15.66 -6.37
C GLU A 207 -6.29 15.20 -5.10
N PHE A 208 -7.62 15.32 -5.08
CA PHE A 208 -8.43 14.86 -3.96
C PHE A 208 -8.43 13.34 -3.86
N ALA A 209 -8.49 12.60 -4.98
CA ALA A 209 -8.40 11.14 -4.99
C ALA A 209 -7.06 10.65 -4.40
N VAL A 210 -5.95 11.32 -4.73
CA VAL A 210 -4.62 11.03 -4.15
C VAL A 210 -4.60 11.32 -2.66
N LYS A 211 -5.07 12.50 -2.23
CA LYS A 211 -5.18 12.85 -0.80
C LYS A 211 -6.06 11.87 -0.04
N PHE A 212 -7.23 11.53 -0.58
CA PHE A 212 -8.16 10.57 -0.01
C PHE A 212 -7.52 9.19 0.16
N SER A 213 -6.84 8.70 -0.88
CA SER A 213 -6.13 7.42 -0.88
C SER A 213 -5.04 7.37 0.21
N PHE A 214 -4.24 8.42 0.34
CA PHE A 214 -3.16 8.46 1.33
C PHE A 214 -3.69 8.50 2.76
N ILE A 215 -4.70 9.30 3.02
CA ILE A 215 -5.30 9.36 4.36
C ILE A 215 -6.06 8.06 4.68
N LEU A 216 -6.73 7.46 3.69
CA LEU A 216 -7.39 6.16 3.83
C LEU A 216 -6.38 5.04 4.14
N SER A 217 -5.10 5.19 3.72
CA SER A 217 -4.06 4.23 4.06
C SER A 217 -3.77 4.12 5.55
N ILE A 218 -3.95 5.20 6.30
CA ILE A 218 -3.65 5.24 7.73
C ILE A 218 -4.47 4.17 8.49
N PRO A 219 -5.81 4.22 8.50
CA PRO A 219 -6.59 3.18 9.17
C PRO A 219 -6.46 1.80 8.51
N ALA A 220 -6.19 1.72 7.20
CA ALA A 220 -5.98 0.44 6.53
C ALA A 220 -4.68 -0.24 7.00
N ILE A 221 -3.55 0.49 7.06
CA ILE A 221 -2.27 -0.03 7.57
C ILE A 221 -2.38 -0.35 9.07
N LEU A 222 -2.98 0.52 9.87
CA LEU A 222 -3.20 0.24 11.29
C LEU A 222 -4.04 -1.01 11.51
N GLY A 223 -5.09 -1.19 10.71
CA GLY A 223 -5.96 -2.36 10.77
C GLY A 223 -5.24 -3.65 10.39
N SER A 224 -4.49 -3.65 9.28
CA SER A 224 -3.69 -4.82 8.87
C SER A 224 -2.60 -5.13 9.90
N THR A 225 -1.88 -4.12 10.37
CA THR A 225 -0.87 -4.27 11.43
C THR A 225 -1.46 -4.92 12.69
N LEU A 226 -2.63 -4.45 13.12
CA LEU A 226 -3.32 -5.02 14.30
C LEU A 226 -3.73 -6.48 14.07
N ILE A 227 -4.26 -6.81 12.89
CA ILE A 227 -4.63 -8.18 12.53
C ILE A 227 -3.40 -9.08 12.54
N THR A 228 -2.29 -8.68 11.92
CA THR A 228 -1.02 -9.41 11.93
C THR A 228 -0.51 -9.61 13.35
N LEU A 229 -0.52 -8.56 14.19
CA LEU A 229 -0.13 -8.68 15.61
C LEU A 229 -1.00 -9.67 16.39
N LEU A 230 -2.29 -9.76 16.10
CA LEU A 230 -3.19 -10.69 16.79
C LEU A 230 -3.07 -12.13 16.32
N LYS A 231 -2.78 -12.35 15.02
CA LYS A 231 -2.67 -13.69 14.41
C LYS A 231 -1.28 -14.30 14.59
N ASP A 232 -0.27 -13.52 14.27
CA ASP A 232 1.10 -14.00 14.08
C ASP A 232 2.01 -13.59 15.25
N TRP A 233 1.44 -13.31 16.42
CA TRP A 233 2.18 -12.86 17.61
C TRP A 233 3.40 -13.72 17.94
N ASN A 234 3.28 -15.03 17.78
CA ASN A 234 4.36 -15.97 18.06
C ASN A 234 5.49 -15.97 17.01
N GLU A 235 5.24 -15.41 15.83
CA GLU A 235 6.24 -15.26 14.77
C GLU A 235 6.98 -13.91 14.85
N ILE A 236 6.48 -13.00 15.70
CA ILE A 236 7.09 -11.69 15.89
C ILE A 236 8.26 -11.84 16.88
N SER A 237 9.47 -11.57 16.38
CA SER A 237 10.69 -11.59 17.19
C SER A 237 11.51 -10.34 16.96
N PHE A 238 11.93 -9.73 18.05
CA PHE A 238 12.82 -8.57 18.07
C PHE A 238 14.24 -8.91 18.51
N ASP A 239 14.51 -10.19 18.81
CA ASP A 239 15.77 -10.65 19.41
C ASP A 239 16.96 -10.57 18.46
N SER A 240 16.70 -10.51 17.16
CA SER A 240 17.74 -10.48 16.14
C SER A 240 17.81 -9.10 15.49
N SER A 241 18.91 -8.40 15.71
CA SER A 241 19.36 -7.31 14.83
C SER A 241 18.44 -6.07 14.75
N LEU A 242 18.11 -5.49 15.90
CA LEU A 242 17.39 -4.20 15.96
C LEU A 242 17.98 -3.17 14.98
N GLY A 243 19.31 -3.14 14.79
CA GLY A 243 19.97 -2.26 13.84
C GLY A 243 19.55 -2.48 12.39
N ILE A 244 19.40 -3.75 11.96
CA ILE A 244 18.96 -4.11 10.61
C ILE A 244 17.51 -3.64 10.40
N ILE A 245 16.64 -3.92 11.36
CA ILE A 245 15.24 -3.47 11.32
C ILE A 245 15.14 -1.95 11.22
N LEU A 246 15.85 -1.23 12.09
CA LEU A 246 15.83 0.23 12.11
C LEU A 246 16.33 0.83 10.79
N ALA A 247 17.37 0.24 10.17
CA ALA A 247 17.86 0.69 8.88
C ALA A 247 16.76 0.60 7.79
N GLY A 248 16.02 -0.52 7.73
CA GLY A 248 14.90 -0.70 6.81
C GLY A 248 13.75 0.26 7.09
N VAL A 249 13.35 0.43 8.35
CA VAL A 249 12.27 1.34 8.76
C VAL A 249 12.59 2.79 8.40
N VAL A 250 13.81 3.24 8.68
CA VAL A 250 14.26 4.61 8.34
C VAL A 250 14.29 4.80 6.83
N ALA A 251 14.81 3.82 6.09
CA ALA A 251 14.80 3.84 4.62
C ALA A 251 13.37 3.90 4.07
N SER A 252 12.44 3.11 4.63
CA SER A 252 11.03 3.10 4.26
C SER A 252 10.34 4.44 4.57
N PHE A 253 10.62 5.03 5.71
CA PHE A 253 10.13 6.36 6.08
C PHE A 253 10.58 7.44 5.09
N ILE A 254 11.90 7.52 4.84
CA ILE A 254 12.47 8.57 3.96
C ILE A 254 11.98 8.41 2.53
N SER A 255 12.04 7.19 1.98
CA SER A 255 11.57 6.92 0.62
C SER A 255 10.06 7.10 0.49
N GLY A 256 9.28 6.81 1.55
CA GLY A 256 7.86 7.08 1.64
C GLY A 256 7.53 8.58 1.57
N LEU A 257 8.28 9.43 2.29
CA LEU A 257 8.14 10.89 2.19
C LEU A 257 8.36 11.39 0.75
N LEU A 258 9.38 10.85 0.08
CA LEU A 258 9.69 11.21 -1.31
C LEU A 258 8.58 10.73 -2.26
N ALA A 259 8.09 9.52 -2.08
CA ALA A 259 7.00 8.95 -2.90
C ALA A 259 5.70 9.75 -2.79
N ILE A 260 5.31 10.15 -1.57
CA ILE A 260 4.13 11.00 -1.35
C ILE A 260 4.26 12.32 -2.10
N LYS A 261 5.39 13.02 -1.94
CA LYS A 261 5.63 14.31 -2.63
C LYS A 261 5.65 14.13 -4.15
N LEU A 262 6.28 13.07 -4.65
CA LEU A 262 6.35 12.76 -6.08
C LEU A 262 4.95 12.52 -6.65
N LEU A 263 4.12 11.70 -5.98
CA LEU A 263 2.78 11.42 -6.49
C LEU A 263 1.86 12.64 -6.40
N GLN A 264 1.99 13.48 -5.36
CA GLN A 264 1.28 14.76 -5.30
C GLN A 264 1.63 15.65 -6.50
N TYR A 265 2.92 15.76 -6.84
CA TYR A 265 3.38 16.53 -8.01
C TYR A 265 2.85 15.96 -9.33
N ILE A 266 2.91 14.63 -9.51
CA ILE A 266 2.41 13.96 -10.71
C ILE A 266 0.90 14.16 -10.85
N SER A 267 0.15 14.08 -9.76
CA SER A 267 -1.31 14.22 -9.77
C SER A 267 -1.80 15.58 -10.27
N GLN A 268 -0.98 16.62 -10.10
CA GLN A 268 -1.31 17.99 -10.53
C GLN A 268 -0.99 18.24 -12.01
N LYS A 269 0.04 17.60 -12.56
CA LYS A 269 0.60 17.98 -13.86
C LYS A 269 0.53 16.87 -14.93
N HIS A 270 0.42 15.62 -14.53
CA HIS A 270 0.54 14.48 -15.42
C HIS A 270 -0.60 13.48 -15.23
N ASN A 271 -0.76 12.59 -16.20
CA ASN A 271 -1.64 11.43 -16.08
C ASN A 271 -0.90 10.25 -15.42
N PHE A 272 -1.68 9.27 -14.96
CA PHE A 272 -1.12 8.08 -14.30
C PHE A 272 -0.68 6.97 -15.28
N LYS A 273 -0.67 7.22 -16.60
CA LYS A 273 -0.23 6.23 -17.61
C LYS A 273 1.22 5.79 -17.41
N VAL A 274 2.07 6.64 -16.85
CA VAL A 274 3.45 6.28 -16.51
C VAL A 274 3.50 5.06 -15.57
N PHE A 275 2.58 4.97 -14.62
CA PHE A 275 2.49 3.83 -13.71
C PHE A 275 1.93 2.58 -14.40
N ALA A 276 1.05 2.74 -15.41
CA ALA A 276 0.61 1.62 -16.24
C ALA A 276 1.78 1.00 -17.00
N TYR A 277 2.61 1.82 -17.65
CA TYR A 277 3.80 1.34 -18.36
C TYR A 277 4.80 0.66 -17.40
N TYR A 278 4.98 1.22 -16.22
CA TYR A 278 5.80 0.58 -15.20
C TYR A 278 5.24 -0.79 -14.80
N CYS A 279 3.94 -0.91 -14.53
CA CYS A 279 3.30 -2.18 -14.18
C CYS A 279 3.40 -3.21 -15.31
N PHE A 280 3.29 -2.80 -16.58
CA PHE A 280 3.51 -3.70 -17.71
C PHE A 280 4.95 -4.19 -17.77
N ALA A 281 5.94 -3.30 -17.61
CA ALA A 281 7.36 -3.68 -17.62
C ALA A 281 7.69 -4.62 -16.45
N ALA A 282 7.25 -4.29 -15.22
CA ALA A 282 7.46 -5.10 -14.04
C ALA A 282 6.76 -6.47 -14.15
N GLY A 283 5.51 -6.50 -14.68
CA GLY A 283 4.76 -7.73 -14.89
C GLY A 283 5.43 -8.66 -15.90
N VAL A 284 5.85 -8.13 -17.04
CA VAL A 284 6.58 -8.90 -18.08
C VAL A 284 7.90 -9.42 -17.52
N PHE A 285 8.65 -8.58 -16.79
CA PHE A 285 9.90 -8.99 -16.14
C PHE A 285 9.68 -10.14 -15.16
N ALA A 286 8.71 -10.04 -14.26
CA ALA A 286 8.43 -11.06 -13.27
C ALA A 286 8.03 -12.40 -13.91
N ILE A 287 7.16 -12.36 -14.93
CA ILE A 287 6.75 -13.55 -15.68
C ILE A 287 7.94 -14.17 -16.41
N ALA A 288 8.73 -13.37 -17.13
CA ALA A 288 9.89 -13.86 -17.87
C ALA A 288 10.94 -14.46 -16.92
N PHE A 289 11.19 -13.81 -15.79
CA PHE A 289 12.11 -14.31 -14.77
C PHE A 289 11.68 -15.67 -14.23
N ASP A 290 10.40 -15.81 -13.83
CA ASP A 290 9.86 -17.07 -13.28
C ASP A 290 9.91 -18.21 -14.30
N VAL A 291 9.57 -17.93 -15.57
CA VAL A 291 9.61 -18.93 -16.65
C VAL A 291 11.04 -19.35 -16.97
N ILE A 292 11.97 -18.39 -17.09
CA ILE A 292 13.37 -18.69 -17.39
C ILE A 292 14.01 -19.50 -16.27
N THR A 293 13.77 -19.13 -15.00
CA THR A 293 14.33 -19.88 -13.87
C THR A 293 13.82 -21.31 -13.80
N LYS A 294 12.55 -21.56 -14.11
CA LYS A 294 11.97 -22.92 -14.16
C LYS A 294 12.43 -23.77 -15.34
N ILE A 295 12.92 -23.15 -16.41
CA ILE A 295 13.47 -23.89 -17.58
C ILE A 295 14.96 -24.24 -17.36
N ILE A 296 15.70 -23.37 -16.66
CA ILE A 296 17.14 -23.52 -16.48
C ILE A 296 17.47 -24.37 -15.22
N LEU A 297 16.61 -24.35 -14.21
CA LEU A 297 16.75 -25.10 -12.95
C LEU A 297 15.87 -26.33 -12.94
#